data_1fe256277784e7f2402244abb6e4028b
#
_entry.id   1fe256277784e7f2402244abb6e4028b
#
_cell.length_a   1.000
_cell.length_b   1.000
_cell.length_c   1.000
_cell.angle_alpha   90.00
_cell.angle_beta   90.00
_cell.angle_gamma   90.00
#
_symmetry.space_group_name_H-M   'P 1'
#
loop_
_entity.id
_entity.type
_entity.pdbx_description
1 polymer ?
#
loop_
_entity_poly.entity_id
_entity_poly.type
_entity_poly.pdbx_seq_one_letter_code
_entity_poly.pdbx_strand_id
1 'polypeptide(L)'
;MGDKFTYRSNQKEWIDEHKIPKDLLFKNLKELDFLNRYSGGHYLNLTAIRTLLPANHREFHMVDLGCGSGDTLKYTAKWARKNNIQARFTGVDKNPDAIDYLNRHCRDYPEITGMH
;
A
#
# COMPACT_ATOMS: atom_id res chain seq x y z
N MET A 1 -8.23 27.78 14.09
CA MET A 1 -8.46 26.32 14.14
C MET A 1 -8.45 25.68 12.77
N GLY A 2 -9.00 26.30 11.74
CA GLY A 2 -8.90 25.83 10.36
C GLY A 2 -7.47 25.81 9.80
N ASP A 3 -6.63 26.69 10.28
CA ASP A 3 -5.25 26.84 9.80
C ASP A 3 -4.39 25.60 10.01
N LYS A 4 -4.63 24.86 11.09
CA LYS A 4 -3.85 23.66 11.41
C LYS A 4 -4.02 22.57 10.34
N PHE A 5 -5.21 22.42 9.80
CA PHE A 5 -5.49 21.46 8.74
C PHE A 5 -4.97 21.95 7.37
N THR A 6 -5.01 23.25 7.14
CA THR A 6 -4.46 23.86 5.92
C THR A 6 -2.95 23.65 5.84
N TYR A 7 -2.22 23.89 6.93
CA TYR A 7 -0.77 23.65 6.98
C TYR A 7 -0.43 22.19 6.78
N ARG A 8 -1.18 21.28 7.37
CA ARG A 8 -0.98 19.84 7.20
C ARG A 8 -1.18 19.41 5.75
N SER A 9 -2.15 19.98 5.07
CA SER A 9 -2.39 19.71 3.66
C SER A 9 -1.22 20.14 2.79
N ASN A 10 -0.58 21.26 3.10
CA ASN A 10 0.60 21.72 2.39
C ASN A 10 1.85 20.88 2.67
N GLN A 11 2.01 20.41 3.90
CA GLN A 11 3.17 19.60 4.30
C GLN A 11 3.20 18.23 3.64
N LYS A 12 2.05 17.60 3.42
CA LYS A 12 2.01 16.26 2.79
C LYS A 12 2.59 16.25 1.38
N GLU A 13 2.56 17.39 0.71
CA GLU A 13 3.06 17.51 -0.65
C GLU A 13 4.59 17.57 -0.72
N TRP A 14 5.27 17.64 0.42
CA TRP A 14 6.73 17.79 0.44
C TRP A 14 7.44 16.65 -0.29
N ILE A 15 7.04 15.41 -0.05
CA ILE A 15 7.65 14.24 -0.71
C ILE A 15 7.37 14.27 -2.21
N ASP A 16 6.19 14.75 -2.62
CA ASP A 16 5.76 14.77 -4.01
C ASP A 16 6.34 15.96 -4.79
N GLU A 17 6.53 17.09 -4.14
CA GLU A 17 7.08 18.30 -4.73
C GLU A 17 8.60 18.26 -4.85
N HIS A 18 9.27 17.63 -3.90
CA HIS A 18 10.71 17.50 -3.91
C HIS A 18 11.10 16.20 -4.56
N LYS A 19 11.87 16.27 -5.63
CA LYS A 19 12.41 15.08 -6.29
C LYS A 19 13.36 14.37 -5.35
N ILE A 20 12.88 13.32 -4.69
CA ILE A 20 13.69 12.50 -3.82
C ILE A 20 14.50 11.53 -4.68
N PRO A 21 15.82 11.39 -4.43
CA PRO A 21 16.62 10.36 -5.09
C PRO A 21 15.97 8.98 -4.92
N LYS A 22 15.98 8.20 -5.99
CA LYS A 22 15.34 6.87 -6.01
C LYS A 22 15.81 5.95 -4.89
N ASP A 23 17.11 5.96 -4.60
CA ASP A 23 17.69 5.12 -3.54
C ASP A 23 17.17 5.51 -2.15
N LEU A 24 17.06 6.80 -1.90
CA LEU A 24 16.51 7.31 -0.64
C LEU A 24 15.02 6.97 -0.51
N LEU A 25 14.26 7.09 -1.60
CA LEU A 25 12.86 6.70 -1.62
C LEU A 25 12.72 5.21 -1.29
N PHE A 26 13.51 4.35 -1.92
CA PHE A 26 13.45 2.91 -1.67
C PHE A 26 13.80 2.57 -0.23
N LYS A 27 14.78 3.25 0.34
CA LYS A 27 15.13 3.09 1.75
C LYS A 27 13.96 3.47 2.66
N ASN A 28 13.32 4.61 2.40
CA ASN A 28 12.18 5.08 3.16
C ASN A 28 11.00 4.10 3.07
N LEU A 29 10.74 3.55 1.90
CA LEU A 29 9.67 2.57 1.70
C LEU A 29 9.93 1.30 2.51
N LYS A 30 11.17 0.82 2.57
CA LYS A 30 11.54 -0.33 3.40
C LYS A 30 11.35 -0.05 4.89
N GLU A 31 11.71 1.14 5.34
CA GLU A 31 11.54 1.56 6.73
C GLU A 31 10.05 1.63 7.11
N LEU A 32 9.21 2.15 6.21
CA LEU A 32 7.76 2.19 6.41
C LEU A 32 7.15 0.79 6.47
N ASP A 33 7.59 -0.14 5.62
CA ASP A 33 7.17 -1.54 5.68
C ASP A 33 7.50 -2.15 7.02
N PHE A 34 8.72 -1.96 7.48
CA PHE A 34 9.17 -2.45 8.78
C PHE A 34 8.29 -1.90 9.91
N LEU A 35 8.03 -0.59 9.91
CA LEU A 35 7.18 0.04 10.93
C LEU A 35 5.75 -0.50 10.89
N ASN A 36 5.16 -0.63 9.72
CA ASN A 36 3.80 -1.15 9.57
C ASN A 36 3.69 -2.59 10.05
N ARG A 37 4.69 -3.41 9.75
CA ARG A 37 4.72 -4.81 10.17
C ARG A 37 4.76 -4.95 11.69
N TYR A 38 5.60 -4.17 12.37
CA TYR A 38 5.78 -4.26 13.82
C TYR A 38 4.77 -3.44 14.61
N SER A 39 4.15 -2.42 14.01
CA SER A 39 3.11 -1.62 14.67
C SER A 39 1.71 -2.22 14.58
N GLY A 40 1.53 -3.28 13.79
CA GLY A 40 0.23 -3.88 13.57
C GLY A 40 -0.63 -3.18 12.52
N GLY A 41 -0.07 -2.25 11.73
CA GLY A 41 -0.80 -1.53 10.69
C GLY A 41 -1.40 -2.47 9.65
N HIS A 42 -0.66 -3.47 9.20
CA HIS A 42 -1.16 -4.48 8.26
C HIS A 42 -2.29 -5.33 8.88
N TYR A 43 -2.17 -5.66 10.15
CA TYR A 43 -3.20 -6.43 10.86
C TYR A 43 -4.50 -5.63 10.95
N LEU A 44 -4.46 -4.34 11.22
CA LEU A 44 -5.64 -3.49 11.28
C LEU A 44 -6.34 -3.41 9.92
N ASN A 45 -5.58 -3.24 8.85
CA ASN A 45 -6.12 -3.25 7.50
C ASN A 45 -6.80 -4.58 7.17
N LEU A 46 -6.15 -5.67 7.51
CA LEU A 46 -6.70 -7.00 7.27
C LEU A 46 -7.97 -7.24 8.06
N THR A 47 -8.02 -6.79 9.32
CA THR A 47 -9.21 -6.89 10.16
C THR A 47 -10.38 -6.11 9.54
N ALA A 48 -10.13 -4.91 9.01
CA ALA A 48 -11.15 -4.12 8.32
C ALA A 48 -11.68 -4.87 7.08
N ILE A 49 -10.80 -5.42 6.26
CA ILE A 49 -11.17 -6.18 5.08
C ILE A 49 -12.04 -7.39 5.45
N ARG A 50 -11.63 -8.15 6.45
CA ARG A 50 -12.38 -9.31 6.94
C ARG A 50 -13.76 -8.93 7.46
N THR A 51 -13.90 -7.77 8.07
CA THR A 51 -15.17 -7.26 8.57
C THR A 51 -16.11 -6.86 7.42
N LEU A 52 -15.56 -6.29 6.34
CA LEU A 52 -16.34 -5.84 5.20
C LEU A 52 -16.74 -6.96 4.25
N LEU A 53 -15.96 -8.05 4.18
CA LEU A 53 -16.28 -9.17 3.30
C LEU A 53 -17.34 -10.07 3.92
N PRO A 54 -18.39 -10.42 3.15
CA PRO A 54 -19.34 -11.43 3.60
C PRO A 54 -18.65 -12.77 3.90
N ALA A 55 -19.16 -13.52 4.88
CA ALA A 55 -18.53 -14.76 5.34
C ALA A 55 -18.34 -15.82 4.23
N ASN A 56 -19.19 -15.81 3.21
CA ASN A 56 -19.12 -16.74 2.09
C ASN A 56 -18.47 -16.16 0.83
N HIS A 57 -17.91 -14.96 0.93
CA HIS A 57 -17.31 -14.28 -0.21
C HIS A 57 -15.89 -14.84 -0.47
N ARG A 58 -15.64 -15.27 -1.71
CA ARG A 58 -14.39 -15.91 -2.09
C ARG A 58 -13.58 -15.11 -3.12
N GLU A 59 -14.04 -13.90 -3.45
CA GLU A 59 -13.30 -13.02 -4.36
C GLU A 59 -13.52 -11.56 -4.01
N PHE A 60 -12.50 -10.74 -4.25
CA PHE A 60 -12.60 -9.28 -4.12
C PHE A 60 -11.50 -8.58 -4.93
N HIS A 61 -11.68 -7.30 -5.15
CA HIS A 61 -10.67 -6.41 -5.74
C HIS A 61 -10.42 -5.26 -4.78
N MET A 62 -9.18 -5.12 -4.37
CA MET A 62 -8.74 -4.03 -3.49
C MET A 62 -7.94 -3.00 -4.28
N VAL A 63 -8.29 -1.73 -4.11
CA VAL A 63 -7.52 -0.62 -4.67
C VAL A 63 -6.94 0.18 -3.51
N ASP A 64 -5.65 0.40 -3.54
CA ASP A 64 -4.92 1.17 -2.53
C ASP A 64 -4.37 2.46 -3.15
N LEU A 65 -4.93 3.59 -2.74
CA LEU A 65 -4.52 4.91 -3.21
C LEU A 65 -3.35 5.42 -2.36
N GLY A 66 -2.26 5.77 -3.01
CA GLY A 66 -1.03 6.12 -2.32
C GLY A 66 -0.33 4.88 -1.76
N CYS A 67 -0.25 3.82 -2.57
CA CYS A 67 0.19 2.50 -2.13
C CYS A 67 1.68 2.40 -1.75
N GLY A 68 2.50 3.35 -2.16
CA GLY A 68 3.95 3.31 -1.92
C GLY A 68 4.58 2.02 -2.44
N SER A 69 5.21 1.27 -1.56
CA SER A 69 5.88 0.00 -1.90
C SER A 69 4.94 -1.17 -2.18
N GLY A 70 3.66 -1.02 -1.87
CA GLY A 70 2.69 -2.10 -2.01
C GLY A 70 2.71 -3.12 -0.87
N ASP A 71 3.30 -2.80 0.27
CA ASP A 71 3.41 -3.74 1.40
C ASP A 71 2.06 -4.20 1.93
N THR A 72 1.11 -3.28 2.06
CA THR A 72 -0.25 -3.61 2.50
C THR A 72 -0.92 -4.57 1.53
N LEU A 73 -0.76 -4.33 0.23
CA LEU A 73 -1.29 -5.20 -0.82
C LEU A 73 -0.65 -6.59 -0.75
N LYS A 74 0.66 -6.66 -0.60
CA LYS A 74 1.39 -7.93 -0.51
C LYS A 74 0.98 -8.72 0.73
N TYR A 75 0.87 -8.05 1.88
CA TYR A 75 0.42 -8.66 3.12
C TYR A 75 -0.99 -9.24 2.97
N THR A 76 -1.91 -8.47 2.38
CA THR A 76 -3.28 -8.91 2.15
C THR A 76 -3.36 -10.03 1.11
N ALA A 77 -2.53 -9.99 0.07
CA ALA A 77 -2.44 -11.05 -0.93
C ALA A 77 -1.99 -12.38 -0.31
N LYS A 78 -1.00 -12.34 0.57
CA LYS A 78 -0.58 -13.54 1.32
C LYS A 78 -1.74 -14.15 2.11
N TRP A 79 -2.47 -13.31 2.81
CA TRP A 79 -3.64 -13.75 3.55
C TRP A 79 -4.71 -14.35 2.64
N ALA A 80 -5.01 -13.69 1.52
CA ALA A 80 -6.00 -14.18 0.56
C ALA A 80 -5.62 -15.56 -0.01
N ARG A 81 -4.35 -15.74 -0.40
CA ARG A 81 -3.84 -17.03 -0.88
C ARG A 81 -4.00 -18.12 0.17
N LYS A 82 -3.64 -17.82 1.42
CA LYS A 82 -3.72 -18.77 2.53
C LYS A 82 -5.16 -19.21 2.83
N ASN A 83 -6.13 -18.35 2.55
CA ASN A 83 -7.54 -18.62 2.81
C ASN A 83 -8.34 -18.99 1.55
N ASN A 84 -7.67 -19.30 0.45
CA ASN A 84 -8.28 -19.66 -0.83
C ASN A 84 -9.27 -18.63 -1.34
N ILE A 85 -8.95 -17.35 -1.18
CA ILE A 85 -9.73 -16.23 -1.67
C ILE A 85 -9.06 -15.72 -2.95
N GLN A 86 -9.82 -15.63 -4.03
CA GLN A 86 -9.35 -15.00 -5.26
C GLN A 86 -9.41 -13.50 -5.11
N ALA A 87 -8.26 -12.86 -5.06
CA ALA A 87 -8.17 -11.44 -4.88
C ALA A 87 -7.32 -10.81 -5.97
N ARG A 88 -7.71 -9.59 -6.37
CA ARG A 88 -6.92 -8.74 -7.24
C ARG A 88 -6.63 -7.44 -6.48
N PHE A 89 -5.45 -6.92 -6.73
CA PHE A 89 -4.97 -5.74 -6.02
C PHE A 89 -4.44 -4.73 -7.01
N THR A 90 -4.84 -3.49 -6.87
CA THR A 90 -4.32 -2.39 -7.66
C THR A 90 -3.75 -1.34 -6.72
N GLY A 91 -2.45 -1.12 -6.81
CA GLY A 91 -1.78 -0.05 -6.09
C GLY A 91 -1.66 1.17 -6.98
N VAL A 92 -2.12 2.33 -6.52
CA VAL A 92 -2.02 3.59 -7.25
C VAL A 92 -1.11 4.53 -6.48
N ASP A 93 -0.15 5.10 -7.17
CA ASP A 93 0.72 6.12 -6.59
C ASP A 93 1.13 7.11 -7.67
N LYS A 94 1.18 8.39 -7.32
CA LYS A 94 1.58 9.44 -8.26
C LYS A 94 3.10 9.51 -8.47
N ASN A 95 3.86 8.77 -7.65
CA ASN A 95 5.31 8.69 -7.83
C ASN A 95 5.67 7.46 -8.66
N PRO A 96 6.18 7.62 -9.89
CA PRO A 96 6.52 6.48 -10.74
C PRO A 96 7.62 5.59 -10.15
N ASP A 97 8.52 6.13 -9.33
CA ASP A 97 9.55 5.34 -8.65
C ASP A 97 8.97 4.43 -7.58
N ALA A 98 7.90 4.85 -6.91
CA ALA A 98 7.18 4.01 -5.96
C ALA A 98 6.52 2.83 -6.68
N ILE A 99 5.92 3.06 -7.84
CA ILE A 99 5.32 2.00 -8.66
C ILE A 99 6.39 1.04 -9.18
N ASP A 100 7.54 1.55 -9.60
CA ASP A 100 8.66 0.71 -10.01
C ASP A 100 9.13 -0.20 -8.86
N TYR A 101 9.22 0.35 -7.65
CA TYR A 101 9.54 -0.44 -6.47
C TYR A 101 8.46 -1.49 -6.17
N LEU A 102 7.19 -1.11 -6.23
CA LEU A 102 6.07 -2.04 -6.03
C LEU A 102 6.17 -3.22 -6.99
N ASN A 103 6.40 -2.96 -8.27
CA ASN A 103 6.47 -3.99 -9.29
C ASN A 103 7.62 -4.98 -9.04
N ARG A 104 8.74 -4.53 -8.48
CA ARG A 104 9.85 -5.40 -8.09
C ARG A 104 9.56 -6.15 -6.80
N HIS A 105 9.02 -5.44 -5.81
CA HIS A 105 8.75 -5.98 -4.48
C HIS A 105 7.63 -7.03 -4.51
N CYS A 106 6.66 -6.86 -5.40
CA CYS A 106 5.50 -7.73 -5.54
C CYS A 106 5.56 -8.65 -6.76
N ARG A 107 6.74 -8.86 -7.35
CA ARG A 107 6.87 -9.64 -8.59
C ARG A 107 6.36 -11.07 -8.48
N ASP A 108 6.38 -11.66 -7.29
CA ASP A 108 5.89 -13.02 -7.04
C ASP A 108 4.38 -13.07 -6.81
N TYR A 109 3.71 -11.92 -6.92
CA TYR A 109 2.27 -11.76 -6.73
C TYR A 109 1.64 -11.15 -7.99
N PRO A 110 1.36 -11.97 -9.03
CA PRO A 110 0.79 -11.45 -10.28
C PRO A 110 -0.60 -10.84 -10.10
N GLU A 111 -1.28 -11.13 -9.00
CA GLU A 111 -2.55 -10.52 -8.64
C GLU A 111 -2.42 -9.04 -8.22
N ILE A 112 -1.19 -8.55 -8.01
CA ILE A 112 -0.93 -7.15 -7.64
C ILE A 112 -0.43 -6.38 -8.85
N THR A 113 -1.11 -5.29 -9.20
CA THR A 113 -0.76 -4.40 -10.32
C THR A 113 -0.53 -2.99 -9.80
N GLY A 114 0.57 -2.39 -10.22
CA GLY A 114 0.85 -0.98 -9.94
C GLY A 114 0.37 -0.07 -11.06
N MET A 115 -0.21 1.06 -10.71
CA MET A 115 -0.64 2.11 -11.64
C MET A 115 -0.09 3.46 -11.21
N HIS A 116 0.45 4.19 -12.17
CA HIS A 116 0.95 5.56 -12.01
C HIS A 116 -0.11 6.58 -12.40
#